data_774de457c54fb843ef8dba0a6dfbe353
#
_entry.id   774de457c54fb843ef8dba0a6dfbe353
#
_cell.length_a   1.000
_cell.length_b   1.000
_cell.length_c   1.000
_cell.angle_alpha   90.00
_cell.angle_beta   90.00
_cell.angle_gamma   90.00
#
_symmetry.space_group_name_H-M   'P 1'
#
loop_
_entity.id
_entity.type
_entity.pdbx_description
1 polymer ?
#
loop_
_entity_poly.entity_id
_entity_poly.type
_entity_poly.pdbx_seq_one_letter_code
_entity_poly.pdbx_strand_id
1 'polypeptide(L)'
;VLQFRPVGYMQINSQLMHEGMAEVYHQQKEIGYDSTFIEGAADCDKYMKELLPDWQAQGITSVLHEKNSGYGPNREANLGFKKLAEAAGAKILEGVQATNLITANGSGAVSAVETSQGTIECSQLVVAAGPWVRTFWEMLDLPNSVKIKQPDGTFTDEIPMWSYMALEEGELDVDPHSYRTAKGTEYPVIHVDTESTLVSNKTGDVIHENEMWGFYYKPDVYRNGIQGGSSPYDVTKPANEVNIDPYGHKSDEFQPRAAFEDKFTSAMAFCQKQFDGCHAKYKKQKAGGIGCVTPDRFPVFDQYRENVYIIADANHGYKMAGVGDLVSDE
;
A
#
# COMPACT_ATOMS: atom_id res chain seq x y z
N VAL A 1 -10.14 12.97 14.84
CA VAL A 1 -10.40 11.56 15.07
C VAL A 1 -9.42 10.68 14.33
N LEU A 2 -9.09 10.96 13.06
CA LEU A 2 -8.16 10.14 12.25
C LEU A 2 -6.70 10.55 12.40
N GLN A 3 -6.39 11.67 13.06
CA GLN A 3 -5.03 12.22 13.23
C GLN A 3 -4.24 12.30 11.90
N PHE A 4 -4.94 12.57 10.80
CA PHE A 4 -4.33 12.74 9.50
C PHE A 4 -3.45 13.99 9.46
N ARG A 5 -2.26 13.88 8.84
CA ARG A 5 -1.31 14.97 8.63
C ARG A 5 -1.25 15.30 7.14
N PRO A 6 -1.86 16.40 6.70
CA PRO A 6 -1.89 16.80 5.29
C PRO A 6 -0.56 17.48 4.90
N VAL A 7 0.52 16.73 4.89
CA VAL A 7 1.86 17.23 4.58
C VAL A 7 2.17 17.24 3.09
N GLY A 8 1.30 16.67 2.27
CA GLY A 8 1.52 16.40 0.86
C GLY A 8 2.09 15.00 0.61
N TYR A 9 1.98 14.56 -0.64
CA TYR A 9 2.57 13.32 -1.14
C TYR A 9 3.20 13.60 -2.51
N MET A 10 4.40 13.11 -2.72
CA MET A 10 5.13 13.29 -3.96
C MET A 10 5.45 11.93 -4.57
N GLN A 11 4.92 11.69 -5.77
CA GLN A 11 5.32 10.57 -6.61
C GLN A 11 6.37 11.08 -7.59
N ILE A 12 7.57 10.51 -7.51
CA ILE A 12 8.78 10.96 -8.20
C ILE A 12 9.29 9.83 -9.06
N ASN A 13 9.39 10.04 -10.38
CA ASN A 13 9.61 8.94 -11.30
C ASN A 13 10.66 9.24 -12.36
N SER A 14 11.26 8.17 -12.85
CA SER A 14 12.03 8.16 -14.08
C SER A 14 11.13 8.11 -15.33
N GLN A 15 11.76 8.11 -16.51
CA GLN A 15 11.07 8.19 -17.80
C GLN A 15 10.07 7.04 -18.02
N LEU A 16 10.35 5.85 -17.50
CA LEU A 16 9.49 4.68 -17.71
C LEU A 16 8.08 4.87 -17.15
N MET A 17 7.93 5.62 -16.06
CA MET A 17 6.64 5.87 -15.40
C MET A 17 5.95 7.17 -15.86
N HIS A 18 6.62 7.96 -16.69
CA HIS A 18 6.22 9.33 -17.01
C HIS A 18 4.79 9.43 -17.60
N GLU A 19 4.50 8.63 -18.63
CA GLU A 19 3.19 8.69 -19.33
C GLU A 19 2.05 8.33 -18.38
N GLY A 20 2.23 7.28 -17.57
CA GLY A 20 1.22 6.87 -16.58
C GLY A 20 0.98 7.95 -15.53
N MET A 21 2.02 8.65 -15.09
CA MET A 21 1.87 9.75 -14.13
C MET A 21 1.21 10.99 -14.73
N ALA A 22 1.47 11.29 -15.99
CA ALA A 22 0.78 12.36 -16.70
C ALA A 22 -0.72 12.08 -16.80
N GLU A 23 -1.10 10.83 -17.10
CA GLU A 23 -2.49 10.41 -17.14
C GLU A 23 -3.18 10.55 -15.78
N VAL A 24 -2.54 10.08 -14.70
CA VAL A 24 -3.04 10.27 -13.32
C VAL A 24 -3.25 11.74 -13.01
N TYR A 25 -2.29 12.61 -13.38
CA TYR A 25 -2.45 14.06 -13.20
C TYR A 25 -3.65 14.63 -13.93
N HIS A 26 -3.88 14.22 -15.19
CA HIS A 26 -5.05 14.68 -15.96
C HIS A 26 -6.35 14.25 -15.30
N GLN A 27 -6.47 13.00 -14.88
CA GLN A 27 -7.64 12.48 -14.15
C GLN A 27 -7.87 13.24 -12.83
N GLN A 28 -6.80 13.56 -12.09
CA GLN A 28 -6.89 14.38 -10.88
C GLN A 28 -7.44 15.79 -11.18
N LYS A 29 -7.03 16.40 -12.30
CA LYS A 29 -7.55 17.71 -12.72
C LYS A 29 -9.02 17.67 -13.10
N GLU A 30 -9.48 16.62 -13.76
CA GLU A 30 -10.88 16.44 -14.13
C GLU A 30 -11.81 16.38 -12.91
N ILE A 31 -11.36 15.77 -11.82
CA ILE A 31 -12.11 15.74 -10.55
C ILE A 31 -11.84 16.92 -9.62
N GLY A 32 -11.04 17.91 -10.07
CA GLY A 32 -10.71 19.12 -9.29
C GLY A 32 -9.73 18.87 -8.14
N TYR A 33 -8.93 17.80 -8.20
CA TYR A 33 -7.95 17.51 -7.15
C TYR A 33 -6.74 18.44 -7.24
N ASP A 34 -6.28 18.95 -6.08
CA ASP A 34 -5.15 19.91 -6.01
C ASP A 34 -3.81 19.16 -6.09
N SER A 35 -3.27 19.09 -7.28
CA SER A 35 -1.96 18.51 -7.58
C SER A 35 -1.17 19.38 -8.56
N THR A 36 0.14 19.18 -8.59
CA THR A 36 1.08 19.82 -9.52
C THR A 36 1.91 18.74 -10.18
N PHE A 37 2.02 18.78 -11.50
CA PHE A 37 2.87 17.88 -12.26
C PHE A 37 4.04 18.66 -12.87
N ILE A 38 5.26 18.17 -12.64
CA ILE A 38 6.52 18.74 -13.14
C ILE A 38 7.12 17.73 -14.10
N GLU A 39 7.53 18.19 -15.27
CA GLU A 39 8.08 17.35 -16.35
C GLU A 39 9.47 17.81 -16.75
N GLY A 40 10.31 16.85 -17.12
CA GLY A 40 11.67 17.09 -17.57
C GLY A 40 12.68 17.13 -16.41
N ALA A 41 13.86 16.51 -16.67
CA ALA A 41 14.86 16.30 -15.62
C ALA A 41 15.34 17.59 -14.95
N ALA A 42 15.53 18.66 -15.75
CA ALA A 42 16.00 19.94 -15.22
C ALA A 42 14.96 20.64 -14.32
N ASP A 43 13.69 20.62 -14.73
CA ASP A 43 12.60 21.24 -13.97
C ASP A 43 12.27 20.42 -12.72
N CYS A 44 12.34 19.08 -12.79
CA CYS A 44 12.21 18.20 -11.63
C CYS A 44 13.32 18.45 -10.61
N ASP A 45 14.58 18.50 -11.04
CA ASP A 45 15.72 18.77 -10.15
C ASP A 45 15.59 20.15 -9.49
N LYS A 46 15.22 21.18 -10.26
CA LYS A 46 14.97 22.53 -9.75
C LYS A 46 13.85 22.53 -8.72
N TYR A 47 12.70 21.94 -9.03
CA TYR A 47 11.54 21.89 -8.14
C TYR A 47 11.87 21.16 -6.82
N MET A 48 12.57 20.03 -6.93
CA MET A 48 12.97 19.27 -5.76
C MET A 48 13.97 20.02 -4.88
N LYS A 49 14.97 20.70 -5.47
CA LYS A 49 15.95 21.53 -4.72
C LYS A 49 15.34 22.78 -4.11
N GLU A 50 14.32 23.36 -4.70
CA GLU A 50 13.55 24.45 -4.08
C GLU A 50 12.80 24.01 -2.83
N LEU A 51 12.41 22.74 -2.76
CA LEU A 51 11.72 22.15 -1.63
C LEU A 51 12.70 21.53 -0.62
N LEU A 52 13.66 20.76 -1.10
CA LEU A 52 14.66 19.98 -0.37
C LEU A 52 16.05 20.33 -0.92
N PRO A 53 16.76 21.33 -0.35
CA PRO A 53 17.98 21.89 -0.95
C PRO A 53 19.13 20.92 -1.17
N ASP A 54 19.12 19.81 -0.43
CA ASP A 54 20.12 18.73 -0.51
C ASP A 54 19.69 17.56 -1.42
N TRP A 55 18.65 17.75 -2.22
CA TRP A 55 18.19 16.77 -3.21
C TRP A 55 19.29 16.47 -4.24
N GLN A 56 19.54 15.19 -4.49
CA GLN A 56 20.61 14.73 -5.38
C GLN A 56 20.24 13.56 -6.29
N ALA A 57 18.98 13.06 -6.25
CA ALA A 57 18.57 11.94 -7.09
C ALA A 57 18.75 12.25 -8.58
N GLN A 58 19.26 11.28 -9.32
CA GLN A 58 19.49 11.35 -10.75
C GLN A 58 18.47 10.51 -11.52
N GLY A 59 18.27 10.83 -12.81
CA GLY A 59 17.38 10.07 -13.67
C GLY A 59 15.88 10.31 -13.46
N ILE A 60 15.51 11.32 -12.67
CA ILE A 60 14.13 11.71 -12.43
C ILE A 60 13.66 12.63 -13.56
N THR A 61 12.49 12.33 -14.14
CA THR A 61 11.90 13.09 -15.26
C THR A 61 10.47 13.55 -15.01
N SER A 62 9.84 13.08 -13.94
CA SER A 62 8.52 13.56 -13.53
C SER A 62 8.33 13.57 -12.02
N VAL A 63 7.57 14.56 -11.54
CA VAL A 63 7.15 14.70 -10.14
C VAL A 63 5.68 15.07 -10.11
N LEU A 64 4.85 14.21 -9.54
CA LEU A 64 3.47 14.51 -9.21
C LEU A 64 3.39 14.85 -7.71
N HIS A 65 3.03 16.10 -7.40
CA HIS A 65 2.89 16.57 -6.02
C HIS A 65 1.43 16.81 -5.66
N GLU A 66 0.86 15.91 -4.88
CA GLU A 66 -0.48 15.98 -4.31
C GLU A 66 -0.46 16.80 -3.02
N LYS A 67 -1.07 17.98 -3.04
CA LYS A 67 -0.93 18.97 -1.96
C LYS A 67 -1.71 18.61 -0.69
N ASN A 68 -2.86 17.96 -0.86
CA ASN A 68 -3.77 17.61 0.25
C ASN A 68 -3.60 16.18 0.75
N SER A 69 -2.70 15.41 0.14
CA SER A 69 -2.31 14.09 0.61
C SER A 69 -1.40 14.14 1.84
N GLY A 70 -1.12 13.00 2.43
CA GLY A 70 -0.30 12.92 3.63
C GLY A 70 -0.31 11.55 4.26
N TYR A 71 -0.20 11.49 5.57
CA TYR A 71 -0.19 10.24 6.30
C TYR A 71 -0.93 10.31 7.64
N GLY A 72 -1.24 9.14 8.19
CA GLY A 72 -1.83 9.01 9.52
C GLY A 72 -1.45 7.67 10.16
N PRO A 73 -1.58 7.55 11.48
CA PRO A 73 -1.33 6.30 12.16
C PRO A 73 -2.47 5.31 11.86
N ASN A 74 -2.15 4.18 11.21
CA ASN A 74 -3.12 3.19 10.75
C ASN A 74 -3.98 2.61 11.88
N ARG A 75 -3.37 2.32 13.04
CA ARG A 75 -4.09 1.78 14.19
C ARG A 75 -5.14 2.76 14.72
N GLU A 76 -4.76 4.01 14.91
CA GLU A 76 -5.65 5.07 15.41
C GLU A 76 -6.73 5.41 14.38
N ALA A 77 -6.44 5.33 13.09
CA ALA A 77 -7.42 5.47 12.01
C ALA A 77 -8.48 4.36 12.10
N ASN A 78 -8.08 3.09 12.19
CA ASN A 78 -9.00 1.96 12.36
C ASN A 78 -9.84 2.07 13.65
N LEU A 79 -9.23 2.44 14.77
CA LEU A 79 -9.96 2.69 16.01
C LEU A 79 -10.93 3.88 15.91
N GLY A 80 -10.59 4.87 15.10
CA GLY A 80 -11.46 6.00 14.79
C GLY A 80 -12.68 5.58 13.99
N PHE A 81 -12.50 4.80 12.92
CA PHE A 81 -13.60 4.23 12.13
C PHE A 81 -14.48 3.29 12.97
N LYS A 82 -13.87 2.43 13.80
CA LYS A 82 -14.63 1.61 14.76
C LYS A 82 -15.58 2.46 15.60
N LYS A 83 -15.08 3.52 16.25
CA LYS A 83 -15.90 4.41 17.08
C LYS A 83 -17.02 5.09 16.29
N LEU A 84 -16.77 5.50 15.06
CA LEU A 84 -17.79 6.10 14.20
C LEU A 84 -18.87 5.08 13.81
N ALA A 85 -18.49 3.87 13.47
CA ALA A 85 -19.40 2.78 13.14
C ALA A 85 -20.28 2.40 14.35
N GLU A 86 -19.68 2.24 15.54
CA GLU A 86 -20.41 1.96 16.78
C GLU A 86 -21.39 3.10 17.13
N ALA A 87 -20.98 4.35 16.95
CA ALA A 87 -21.86 5.51 17.16
C ALA A 87 -23.03 5.56 16.17
N ALA A 88 -22.85 5.00 14.96
CA ALA A 88 -23.89 4.84 13.96
C ALA A 88 -24.76 3.57 14.18
N GLY A 89 -24.51 2.80 15.24
CA GLY A 89 -25.30 1.61 15.61
C GLY A 89 -24.74 0.28 15.15
N ALA A 90 -23.58 0.25 14.50
CA ALA A 90 -22.93 -1.01 14.11
C ALA A 90 -22.43 -1.77 15.36
N LYS A 91 -22.54 -3.10 15.32
CA LYS A 91 -21.97 -3.98 16.35
C LYS A 91 -20.65 -4.53 15.86
N ILE A 92 -19.57 -4.33 16.60
CA ILE A 92 -18.24 -4.85 16.28
C ILE A 92 -17.91 -5.96 17.27
N LEU A 93 -17.64 -7.15 16.75
CA LEU A 93 -17.31 -8.34 17.51
C LEU A 93 -15.81 -8.61 17.40
N GLU A 94 -15.06 -8.20 18.40
CA GLU A 94 -13.61 -8.47 18.47
C GLU A 94 -13.33 -9.90 18.97
N GLY A 95 -12.27 -10.51 18.47
CA GLY A 95 -11.89 -11.88 18.85
C GLY A 95 -12.86 -12.96 18.32
N VAL A 96 -13.68 -12.61 17.33
CA VAL A 96 -14.61 -13.53 16.67
C VAL A 96 -14.10 -13.80 15.26
N GLN A 97 -13.80 -15.05 14.97
CA GLN A 97 -13.34 -15.49 13.65
C GLN A 97 -14.51 -16.09 12.88
N ALA A 98 -14.75 -15.64 11.64
CA ALA A 98 -15.62 -16.31 10.70
C ALA A 98 -14.95 -17.61 10.24
N THR A 99 -15.64 -18.72 10.32
CA THR A 99 -15.08 -20.05 10.04
C THR A 99 -15.73 -20.74 8.85
N ASN A 100 -16.98 -20.35 8.52
CA ASN A 100 -17.70 -20.90 7.37
C ASN A 100 -18.85 -19.95 6.96
N LEU A 101 -19.33 -20.13 5.73
CA LEU A 101 -20.50 -19.46 5.20
C LEU A 101 -21.62 -20.48 4.93
N ILE A 102 -22.81 -20.24 5.47
CA ILE A 102 -23.98 -21.11 5.28
C ILE A 102 -24.77 -20.55 4.10
N THR A 103 -24.85 -21.31 2.99
CA THR A 103 -25.65 -20.95 1.84
C THR A 103 -27.09 -21.43 1.99
N ALA A 104 -28.05 -20.64 1.53
CA ALA A 104 -29.44 -21.05 1.47
C ALA A 104 -29.63 -22.11 0.36
N ASN A 105 -30.41 -23.15 0.64
CA ASN A 105 -30.62 -24.26 -0.27
C ASN A 105 -31.06 -23.78 -1.67
N GLY A 106 -30.22 -23.99 -2.68
CA GLY A 106 -30.54 -23.82 -4.11
C GLY A 106 -30.38 -22.44 -4.69
N SER A 107 -30.13 -21.37 -3.89
CA SER A 107 -30.01 -20.00 -4.41
C SER A 107 -28.56 -19.50 -4.54
N GLY A 108 -27.60 -20.14 -3.85
CA GLY A 108 -26.23 -19.63 -3.74
C GLY A 108 -26.08 -18.38 -2.82
N ALA A 109 -27.20 -17.86 -2.30
CA ALA A 109 -27.19 -16.78 -1.32
C ALA A 109 -26.68 -17.28 0.04
N VAL A 110 -25.93 -16.41 0.76
CA VAL A 110 -25.48 -16.70 2.11
C VAL A 110 -26.57 -16.32 3.11
N SER A 111 -27.00 -17.26 3.95
CA SER A 111 -28.02 -17.04 4.99
C SER A 111 -27.42 -16.78 6.37
N ALA A 112 -26.19 -17.23 6.62
CA ALA A 112 -25.53 -17.04 7.91
C ALA A 112 -24.00 -17.20 7.78
N VAL A 113 -23.29 -16.66 8.77
CA VAL A 113 -21.84 -16.83 8.97
C VAL A 113 -21.63 -17.65 10.22
N GLU A 114 -20.97 -18.78 10.11
CA GLU A 114 -20.46 -19.54 11.26
C GLU A 114 -19.22 -18.85 11.81
N THR A 115 -19.16 -18.70 13.11
CA THR A 115 -18.03 -18.06 13.77
C THR A 115 -17.49 -18.94 14.91
N SER A 116 -16.31 -18.59 15.40
CA SER A 116 -15.72 -19.21 16.60
C SER A 116 -16.56 -19.10 17.86
N GLN A 117 -17.60 -18.26 17.85
CA GLN A 117 -18.48 -18.00 19.00
C GLN A 117 -19.97 -18.23 18.73
N GLY A 118 -20.31 -18.87 17.62
CA GLY A 118 -21.68 -19.18 17.21
C GLY A 118 -22.02 -18.67 15.83
N THR A 119 -23.26 -18.81 15.42
CA THR A 119 -23.74 -18.48 14.08
C THR A 119 -24.42 -17.13 14.07
N ILE A 120 -24.16 -16.33 13.05
CA ILE A 120 -24.78 -15.01 12.83
C ILE A 120 -25.58 -15.09 11.53
N GLU A 121 -26.90 -14.96 11.63
CA GLU A 121 -27.79 -14.85 10.47
C GLU A 121 -27.62 -13.50 9.79
N CYS A 122 -27.65 -13.49 8.45
CA CYS A 122 -27.55 -12.25 7.66
C CYS A 122 -28.40 -12.33 6.40
N SER A 123 -28.93 -11.19 5.98
CA SER A 123 -29.60 -11.02 4.69
C SER A 123 -28.66 -10.52 3.61
N GLN A 124 -27.62 -9.80 3.99
CA GLN A 124 -26.55 -9.30 3.13
C GLN A 124 -25.20 -9.59 3.79
N LEU A 125 -24.20 -9.90 3.00
CA LEU A 125 -22.83 -10.13 3.44
C LEU A 125 -21.86 -9.25 2.64
N VAL A 126 -21.02 -8.49 3.32
CA VAL A 126 -19.87 -7.82 2.72
C VAL A 126 -18.59 -8.47 3.23
N VAL A 127 -17.77 -8.98 2.32
CA VAL A 127 -16.47 -9.57 2.62
C VAL A 127 -15.39 -8.53 2.39
N ALA A 128 -14.83 -7.99 3.46
CA ALA A 128 -13.72 -7.03 3.44
C ALA A 128 -12.56 -7.58 4.29
N ALA A 129 -12.08 -8.77 3.94
CA ALA A 129 -11.22 -9.59 4.80
C ALA A 129 -9.71 -9.38 4.58
N GLY A 130 -9.32 -8.36 3.78
CA GLY A 130 -7.91 -8.09 3.50
C GLY A 130 -7.16 -9.33 2.99
N PRO A 131 -6.00 -9.70 3.57
CA PRO A 131 -5.23 -10.86 3.11
C PRO A 131 -5.98 -12.20 3.16
N TRP A 132 -7.07 -12.30 3.94
CA TRP A 132 -7.91 -13.51 4.06
C TRP A 132 -9.02 -13.58 3.02
N VAL A 133 -9.11 -12.66 2.05
CA VAL A 133 -10.15 -12.69 1.01
C VAL A 133 -10.19 -14.02 0.25
N ARG A 134 -9.05 -14.64 -0.01
CA ARG A 134 -8.95 -15.96 -0.63
C ARG A 134 -9.74 -17.03 0.14
N THR A 135 -9.68 -17.02 1.47
CA THR A 135 -10.42 -17.98 2.32
C THR A 135 -11.94 -17.84 2.11
N PHE A 136 -12.45 -16.64 2.06
CA PHE A 136 -13.87 -16.38 1.79
C PHE A 136 -14.25 -16.70 0.36
N TRP A 137 -13.36 -16.45 -0.60
CA TRP A 137 -13.53 -16.80 -2.00
C TRP A 137 -13.73 -18.31 -2.17
N GLU A 138 -12.94 -19.12 -1.48
CA GLU A 138 -13.06 -20.58 -1.44
C GLU A 138 -14.34 -21.03 -0.71
N MET A 139 -14.72 -20.39 0.39
CA MET A 139 -15.99 -20.68 1.09
C MET A 139 -17.22 -20.40 0.22
N LEU A 140 -17.11 -19.49 -0.74
CA LEU A 140 -18.16 -19.15 -1.70
C LEU A 140 -18.14 -20.04 -2.95
N ASP A 141 -17.27 -21.04 -3.03
CA ASP A 141 -17.07 -21.91 -4.19
C ASP A 141 -16.86 -21.09 -5.47
N LEU A 142 -16.00 -20.08 -5.41
CA LEU A 142 -15.61 -19.25 -6.55
C LEU A 142 -14.35 -19.80 -7.21
N PRO A 143 -14.14 -19.57 -8.54
CA PRO A 143 -12.99 -20.11 -9.26
C PRO A 143 -11.64 -19.65 -8.70
N ASN A 144 -10.74 -20.61 -8.41
CA ASN A 144 -9.39 -20.31 -7.92
C ASN A 144 -8.40 -19.93 -9.04
N SER A 145 -8.82 -20.05 -10.30
CA SER A 145 -8.07 -19.58 -11.48
C SER A 145 -8.96 -18.79 -12.41
N VAL A 146 -8.36 -17.84 -13.13
CA VAL A 146 -9.04 -16.96 -14.06
C VAL A 146 -8.21 -16.78 -15.32
N LYS A 147 -8.88 -16.35 -16.41
CA LYS A 147 -8.25 -15.89 -17.64
C LYS A 147 -8.46 -14.38 -17.74
N ILE A 148 -7.38 -13.65 -17.96
CA ILE A 148 -7.46 -12.19 -18.11
C ILE A 148 -7.45 -11.84 -19.58
N LYS A 149 -8.37 -10.95 -19.98
CA LYS A 149 -8.41 -10.39 -21.33
C LYS A 149 -7.27 -9.39 -21.49
N GLN A 150 -6.45 -9.60 -22.50
CA GLN A 150 -5.34 -8.72 -22.85
C GLN A 150 -5.83 -7.54 -23.71
N PRO A 151 -5.06 -6.44 -23.81
CA PRO A 151 -5.40 -5.28 -24.64
C PRO A 151 -5.62 -5.62 -26.12
N ASP A 152 -4.96 -6.65 -26.64
CA ASP A 152 -5.13 -7.14 -28.02
C ASP A 152 -6.39 -8.00 -28.23
N GLY A 153 -7.18 -8.21 -27.17
CA GLY A 153 -8.41 -9.01 -27.16
C GLY A 153 -8.20 -10.50 -26.92
N THR A 154 -6.97 -10.98 -26.83
CA THR A 154 -6.66 -12.37 -26.43
C THR A 154 -6.85 -12.58 -24.94
N PHE A 155 -6.82 -13.84 -24.49
CA PHE A 155 -6.86 -14.17 -23.08
C PHE A 155 -5.55 -14.84 -22.67
N THR A 156 -5.15 -14.64 -21.42
CA THR A 156 -4.05 -15.41 -20.80
C THR A 156 -4.43 -16.89 -20.73
N ASP A 157 -3.45 -17.75 -20.47
CA ASP A 157 -3.73 -19.06 -19.88
C ASP A 157 -4.40 -18.89 -18.52
N GLU A 158 -4.94 -19.97 -17.96
CA GLU A 158 -5.47 -19.94 -16.60
C GLU A 158 -4.35 -19.63 -15.60
N ILE A 159 -4.55 -18.59 -14.81
CA ILE A 159 -3.63 -18.14 -13.77
C ILE A 159 -4.35 -18.10 -12.42
N PRO A 160 -3.64 -18.27 -11.29
CA PRO A 160 -4.26 -18.16 -9.97
C PRO A 160 -4.99 -16.85 -9.78
N MET A 161 -6.25 -16.90 -9.26
CA MET A 161 -7.02 -15.69 -8.92
C MET A 161 -6.35 -14.87 -7.84
N TRP A 162 -5.67 -15.51 -6.89
CA TRP A 162 -5.05 -14.86 -5.76
C TRP A 162 -3.57 -15.18 -5.65
N SER A 163 -2.78 -14.15 -5.46
CA SER A 163 -1.37 -14.23 -5.06
C SER A 163 -1.12 -13.29 -3.88
N TYR A 164 0.09 -13.31 -3.35
CA TYR A 164 0.46 -12.47 -2.21
C TYR A 164 1.67 -11.61 -2.55
N MET A 165 1.63 -10.37 -2.04
CA MET A 165 2.79 -9.48 -1.99
C MET A 165 3.15 -9.21 -0.53
N ALA A 166 4.44 -9.08 -0.26
CA ALA A 166 4.96 -8.67 1.03
C ALA A 166 5.56 -7.26 0.96
N LEU A 167 5.38 -6.52 2.03
CA LEU A 167 5.89 -5.16 2.24
C LEU A 167 7.01 -5.20 3.28
N GLU A 168 8.02 -4.37 3.06
CA GLU A 168 9.09 -4.14 4.01
C GLU A 168 9.11 -2.68 4.41
N GLU A 169 9.11 -2.43 5.71
CA GLU A 169 9.18 -1.08 6.28
C GLU A 169 10.33 -0.99 7.29
N GLY A 170 10.86 0.21 7.44
CA GLY A 170 11.94 0.51 8.37
C GLY A 170 11.87 1.92 8.93
N GLU A 171 12.70 2.16 9.91
CA GLU A 171 12.77 3.45 10.58
C GLU A 171 14.22 3.87 10.82
N LEU A 172 14.49 5.18 10.73
CA LEU A 172 15.70 5.78 11.26
C LEU A 172 15.42 6.43 12.63
N ASP A 173 16.34 6.23 13.56
CA ASP A 173 16.34 6.85 14.89
C ASP A 173 16.89 8.29 14.81
N VAL A 174 16.01 9.20 14.46
CA VAL A 174 16.29 10.62 14.31
C VAL A 174 15.08 11.43 14.76
N ASP A 175 15.27 12.65 15.20
CA ASP A 175 14.18 13.55 15.53
C ASP A 175 13.42 13.98 14.25
N PRO A 176 12.16 13.56 14.05
CA PRO A 176 11.40 13.90 12.85
C PRO A 176 11.14 15.41 12.70
N HIS A 177 11.16 16.16 13.80
CA HIS A 177 10.96 17.60 13.81
C HIS A 177 12.13 18.40 13.24
N SER A 178 13.31 17.77 13.12
CA SER A 178 14.49 18.38 12.51
C SER A 178 14.44 18.44 10.99
N TYR A 179 13.54 17.66 10.37
CA TYR A 179 13.41 17.56 8.92
C TYR A 179 12.32 18.51 8.41
N ARG A 180 12.76 19.61 7.80
CA ARG A 180 11.89 20.66 7.28
C ARG A 180 12.26 21.00 5.84
N THR A 181 11.26 21.34 5.03
CA THR A 181 11.49 21.90 3.70
C THR A 181 12.22 23.22 3.79
N ALA A 182 12.75 23.74 2.67
CA ALA A 182 13.38 25.06 2.61
C ALA A 182 12.44 26.20 3.09
N LYS A 183 11.13 25.98 3.06
CA LYS A 183 10.12 26.92 3.54
C LYS A 183 9.76 26.75 5.02
N GLY A 184 10.43 25.82 5.73
CA GLY A 184 10.17 25.51 7.15
C GLY A 184 8.92 24.65 7.41
N THR A 185 8.25 24.16 6.36
CA THR A 185 7.10 23.24 6.50
C THR A 185 7.58 21.81 6.74
N GLU A 186 6.67 20.93 7.15
CA GLU A 186 6.95 19.49 7.21
C GLU A 186 7.24 18.93 5.82
N TYR A 187 8.05 17.85 5.76
CA TYR A 187 8.26 17.15 4.51
C TYR A 187 6.95 16.52 4.03
N PRO A 188 6.65 16.56 2.72
CA PRO A 188 5.67 15.64 2.15
C PRO A 188 6.17 14.20 2.29
N VAL A 189 5.29 13.25 2.09
CA VAL A 189 5.69 11.86 1.84
C VAL A 189 6.44 11.82 0.52
N ILE A 190 7.67 11.34 0.52
CA ILE A 190 8.50 11.18 -0.67
C ILE A 190 8.40 9.73 -1.13
N HIS A 191 7.93 9.50 -2.35
CA HIS A 191 7.89 8.21 -3.00
C HIS A 191 8.64 8.28 -4.31
N VAL A 192 9.58 7.39 -4.53
CA VAL A 192 10.41 7.35 -5.72
C VAL A 192 10.30 5.97 -6.36
N ASP A 193 10.01 5.95 -7.67
CA ASP A 193 10.11 4.77 -8.53
C ASP A 193 11.02 5.09 -9.72
N THR A 194 12.10 4.35 -9.87
CA THR A 194 13.13 4.64 -10.86
C THR A 194 13.92 3.40 -11.26
N GLU A 195 14.47 3.40 -12.47
CA GLU A 195 15.46 2.42 -12.95
C GLU A 195 16.91 2.89 -12.79
N SER A 196 17.13 4.04 -12.15
CA SER A 196 18.47 4.54 -11.88
C SER A 196 19.29 3.56 -11.03
N THR A 197 20.58 3.48 -11.27
CA THR A 197 21.45 2.61 -10.47
C THR A 197 21.42 3.00 -9.00
N LEU A 198 21.10 2.04 -8.13
CA LEU A 198 21.20 2.19 -6.68
C LEU A 198 22.49 1.55 -6.17
N VAL A 199 23.30 2.35 -5.53
CA VAL A 199 24.58 1.91 -4.93
C VAL A 199 24.45 1.90 -3.41
N SER A 200 24.98 0.86 -2.77
CA SER A 200 25.01 0.73 -1.33
C SER A 200 25.74 1.91 -0.68
N ASN A 201 25.05 2.61 0.20
CA ASN A 201 25.60 3.68 1.03
C ASN A 201 26.55 3.14 2.13
N LYS A 202 26.59 1.82 2.29
CA LYS A 202 27.41 1.13 3.29
C LYS A 202 28.68 0.51 2.71
N THR A 203 28.56 -0.13 1.53
CA THR A 203 29.66 -0.89 0.95
C THR A 203 30.18 -0.31 -0.38
N GLY A 204 29.38 0.50 -1.08
CA GLY A 204 29.67 0.97 -2.43
C GLY A 204 29.33 -0.02 -3.53
N ASP A 205 28.76 -1.19 -3.20
CA ASP A 205 28.33 -2.18 -4.18
C ASP A 205 27.02 -1.77 -4.86
N VAL A 206 26.81 -2.23 -6.07
CA VAL A 206 25.54 -2.02 -6.78
C VAL A 206 24.46 -2.91 -6.19
N ILE A 207 23.33 -2.30 -5.78
CA ILE A 207 22.14 -2.99 -5.24
C ILE A 207 21.13 -3.24 -6.36
N HIS A 208 20.83 -2.22 -7.18
CA HIS A 208 19.94 -2.29 -8.34
C HIS A 208 20.61 -1.65 -9.56
N GLU A 209 20.49 -2.28 -10.70
CA GLU A 209 20.97 -1.78 -11.97
C GLU A 209 20.06 -2.26 -13.12
N ASN A 210 19.63 -1.34 -13.98
CA ASN A 210 18.79 -1.63 -15.14
C ASN A 210 17.46 -2.34 -14.81
N GLU A 211 16.94 -2.15 -13.61
CA GLU A 211 15.64 -2.65 -13.19
C GLU A 211 14.90 -1.59 -12.38
N MET A 212 13.56 -1.62 -12.43
CA MET A 212 12.73 -0.72 -11.65
C MET A 212 12.84 -1.08 -10.15
N TRP A 213 13.08 -0.08 -9.35
CA TRP A 213 12.97 -0.18 -7.89
C TRP A 213 12.26 1.04 -7.33
N GLY A 214 11.67 0.89 -6.17
CA GLY A 214 10.95 1.98 -5.53
C GLY A 214 11.07 1.93 -4.02
N PHE A 215 10.84 3.08 -3.42
CA PHE A 215 10.75 3.22 -1.98
C PHE A 215 10.03 4.52 -1.61
N TYR A 216 9.59 4.60 -0.38
CA TYR A 216 9.04 5.83 0.16
C TYR A 216 9.59 6.12 1.56
N TYR A 217 9.57 7.37 1.95
CA TYR A 217 9.92 7.78 3.31
C TYR A 217 9.24 9.11 3.69
N LYS A 218 9.14 9.34 4.99
CA LYS A 218 8.67 10.58 5.57
C LYS A 218 9.18 10.73 7.00
N PRO A 219 9.42 11.95 7.50
CA PRO A 219 9.48 12.19 8.94
C PRO A 219 8.13 11.81 9.56
N ASP A 220 8.14 10.92 10.54
CA ASP A 220 6.92 10.39 11.15
C ASP A 220 6.88 10.70 12.65
N VAL A 221 6.03 11.64 13.00
CA VAL A 221 5.90 12.09 14.40
C VAL A 221 5.27 11.05 15.32
N TYR A 222 4.50 10.10 14.75
CA TYR A 222 3.89 9.01 15.52
C TYR A 222 4.89 7.90 15.83
N ARG A 223 5.90 7.74 14.98
CA ARG A 223 7.01 6.79 15.14
C ARG A 223 8.23 7.40 15.81
N ASN A 224 8.25 8.73 15.94
CA ASN A 224 9.38 9.49 16.43
C ASN A 224 10.68 9.18 15.68
N GLY A 225 10.62 9.30 14.33
CA GLY A 225 11.73 8.97 13.46
C GLY A 225 11.43 9.31 12.00
N ILE A 226 12.23 8.80 11.08
CA ILE A 226 11.86 8.74 9.66
C ILE A 226 11.43 7.32 9.36
N GLN A 227 10.19 7.16 8.92
CA GLN A 227 9.62 5.89 8.55
C GLN A 227 9.44 5.81 7.03
N GLY A 228 9.64 4.63 6.48
CA GLY A 228 9.39 4.35 5.08
C GLY A 228 9.49 2.87 4.76
N GLY A 229 9.39 2.56 3.48
CA GLY A 229 9.42 1.18 3.00
C GLY A 229 9.89 1.08 1.57
N SER A 230 10.05 -0.14 1.08
CA SER A 230 10.34 -0.43 -0.33
C SER A 230 9.07 -0.81 -1.08
N SER A 231 9.15 -0.82 -2.42
CA SER A 231 8.12 -1.44 -3.24
C SER A 231 7.85 -2.87 -2.78
N PRO A 232 6.57 -3.32 -2.78
CA PRO A 232 6.23 -4.69 -2.46
C PRO A 232 6.97 -5.70 -3.36
N TYR A 233 7.21 -6.88 -2.84
CA TYR A 233 7.73 -7.99 -3.63
C TYR A 233 6.76 -9.17 -3.64
N ASP A 234 6.73 -9.91 -4.74
CA ASP A 234 5.86 -11.07 -4.89
C ASP A 234 6.33 -12.20 -3.98
N VAL A 235 5.38 -12.77 -3.23
CA VAL A 235 5.61 -14.00 -2.48
C VAL A 235 5.53 -15.17 -3.46
N THR A 236 6.65 -15.85 -3.65
CA THR A 236 6.78 -16.93 -4.66
C THR A 236 6.15 -18.25 -4.27
N LYS A 237 5.72 -18.39 -3.01
CA LYS A 237 5.00 -19.57 -2.53
C LYS A 237 3.60 -19.61 -3.15
N PRO A 238 3.05 -20.80 -3.44
CA PRO A 238 1.64 -20.95 -3.77
C PRO A 238 0.74 -20.29 -2.71
N ALA A 239 -0.33 -19.63 -3.13
CA ALA A 239 -1.17 -18.85 -2.23
C ALA A 239 -1.73 -19.65 -1.04
N ASN A 240 -1.97 -20.96 -1.21
CA ASN A 240 -2.43 -21.86 -0.14
C ASN A 240 -1.34 -22.27 0.86
N GLU A 241 -0.07 -21.96 0.57
CA GLU A 241 1.07 -22.24 1.45
C GLU A 241 1.56 -20.99 2.19
N VAL A 242 0.99 -19.81 1.88
CA VAL A 242 1.31 -18.56 2.57
C VAL A 242 0.61 -18.55 3.92
N ASN A 243 1.39 -18.46 4.98
CA ASN A 243 0.86 -18.38 6.34
C ASN A 243 0.52 -16.93 6.69
N ILE A 244 -0.78 -16.64 6.78
CA ILE A 244 -1.27 -15.33 7.15
C ILE A 244 -1.54 -15.30 8.65
N ASP A 245 -0.58 -14.78 9.42
CA ASP A 245 -0.74 -14.61 10.87
C ASP A 245 -1.39 -13.26 11.18
N PRO A 246 -2.60 -13.20 11.75
CA PRO A 246 -3.27 -11.95 12.11
C PRO A 246 -2.50 -11.13 13.14
N TYR A 247 -1.56 -11.73 13.85
CA TYR A 247 -0.75 -11.08 14.88
C TYR A 247 0.68 -10.76 14.42
N GLY A 248 1.04 -11.07 13.18
CA GLY A 248 2.13 -10.45 12.45
C GLY A 248 3.55 -10.92 12.72
N HIS A 249 3.79 -12.07 13.37
CA HIS A 249 5.16 -12.42 13.77
C HIS A 249 5.66 -13.81 13.40
N LYS A 250 4.81 -14.67 12.88
CA LYS A 250 5.16 -16.08 12.67
C LYS A 250 5.50 -16.46 11.24
N SER A 251 5.11 -15.65 10.25
CA SER A 251 5.52 -15.86 8.88
C SER A 251 6.72 -15.00 8.50
N ASP A 252 7.59 -15.54 7.67
CA ASP A 252 8.78 -14.82 7.19
C ASP A 252 8.42 -13.57 6.39
N GLU A 253 7.26 -13.58 5.75
CA GLU A 253 6.73 -12.47 4.95
C GLU A 253 6.42 -11.20 5.77
N PHE A 254 6.30 -11.32 7.09
CA PHE A 254 6.16 -10.18 8.01
C PHE A 254 7.50 -9.66 8.56
N GLN A 255 8.61 -10.22 8.09
CA GLN A 255 9.95 -9.81 8.53
C GLN A 255 10.68 -9.13 7.37
N PRO A 256 11.27 -7.93 7.56
CA PRO A 256 12.17 -7.37 6.56
C PRO A 256 13.34 -8.31 6.27
N ARG A 257 13.60 -8.52 4.98
CA ARG A 257 14.74 -9.33 4.52
C ARG A 257 16.07 -8.70 4.95
N ALA A 258 17.12 -9.49 5.04
CA ALA A 258 18.44 -9.02 5.48
C ALA A 258 18.99 -7.86 4.61
N ALA A 259 18.66 -7.84 3.32
CA ALA A 259 19.09 -6.78 2.40
C ALA A 259 18.28 -5.48 2.51
N PHE A 260 17.15 -5.48 3.22
CA PHE A 260 16.25 -4.32 3.26
C PHE A 260 16.88 -3.10 3.92
N GLU A 261 17.64 -3.26 5.02
CA GLU A 261 18.32 -2.16 5.69
C GLU A 261 19.23 -1.37 4.72
N ASP A 262 20.06 -2.09 3.97
CA ASP A 262 20.98 -1.48 3.02
C ASP A 262 20.24 -0.82 1.86
N LYS A 263 19.27 -1.49 1.27
CA LYS A 263 18.42 -0.93 0.21
C LYS A 263 17.73 0.36 0.68
N PHE A 264 17.07 0.34 1.84
CA PHE A 264 16.29 1.46 2.36
C PHE A 264 17.18 2.69 2.65
N THR A 265 18.29 2.48 3.37
CA THR A 265 19.18 3.58 3.72
C THR A 265 19.95 4.12 2.52
N SER A 266 20.28 3.26 1.56
CA SER A 266 20.91 3.67 0.30
C SER A 266 19.94 4.45 -0.61
N ALA A 267 18.67 4.05 -0.66
CA ALA A 267 17.65 4.78 -1.40
C ALA A 267 17.39 6.19 -0.81
N MET A 268 17.45 6.34 0.51
CA MET A 268 17.38 7.66 1.15
C MET A 268 18.59 8.53 0.77
N ALA A 269 19.79 7.97 0.82
CA ALA A 269 21.02 8.66 0.42
C ALA A 269 21.02 8.98 -1.09
N PHE A 270 20.49 8.12 -1.95
CA PHE A 270 20.28 8.41 -3.35
C PHE A 270 19.46 9.69 -3.55
N CYS A 271 18.44 9.92 -2.72
CA CYS A 271 17.58 11.10 -2.81
C CYS A 271 18.19 12.36 -2.22
N GLN A 272 18.76 12.27 -1.04
CA GLN A 272 19.21 13.45 -0.28
C GLN A 272 20.54 13.22 0.41
N LYS A 273 21.44 14.19 0.25
CA LYS A 273 22.80 14.13 0.78
C LYS A 273 22.86 14.01 2.31
N GLN A 274 21.89 14.57 3.03
CA GLN A 274 21.86 14.49 4.49
C GLN A 274 21.70 13.06 5.04
N PHE A 275 21.31 12.13 4.16
CA PHE A 275 21.19 10.71 4.50
C PHE A 275 22.44 9.88 4.17
N ASP A 276 23.51 10.51 3.71
CA ASP A 276 24.79 9.81 3.55
C ASP A 276 25.23 9.21 4.90
N GLY A 277 25.51 7.89 4.92
CA GLY A 277 25.88 7.17 6.14
C GLY A 277 24.75 6.93 7.15
N CYS A 278 23.49 7.15 6.78
CA CYS A 278 22.34 7.01 7.69
C CYS A 278 22.07 5.57 8.16
N HIS A 279 22.71 4.55 7.58
CA HIS A 279 22.61 3.16 8.03
C HIS A 279 22.93 2.98 9.52
N ALA A 280 23.82 3.79 10.08
CA ALA A 280 24.15 3.75 11.50
C ALA A 280 22.98 4.15 12.43
N LYS A 281 21.95 4.77 11.87
CA LYS A 281 20.72 5.20 12.58
C LYS A 281 19.52 4.30 12.30
N TYR A 282 19.69 3.23 11.55
CA TYR A 282 18.61 2.31 11.25
C TYR A 282 18.14 1.58 12.50
N LYS A 283 16.84 1.68 12.77
CA LYS A 283 16.18 0.88 13.81
C LYS A 283 15.80 -0.47 13.22
N LYS A 284 16.37 -1.54 13.76
CA LYS A 284 15.97 -2.89 13.40
C LYS A 284 14.58 -3.20 13.98
N GLN A 285 13.56 -2.76 13.29
CA GLN A 285 12.18 -3.09 13.63
C GLN A 285 11.68 -4.25 12.76
N LYS A 286 10.81 -5.04 13.35
CA LYS A 286 10.02 -6.03 12.61
C LYS A 286 8.79 -5.30 12.09
N ALA A 287 8.90 -4.76 10.89
CA ALA A 287 7.80 -4.08 10.24
C ALA A 287 7.69 -4.61 8.81
N GLY A 288 6.65 -5.37 8.59
CA GLY A 288 6.27 -5.90 7.30
C GLY A 288 4.77 -5.97 7.21
N GLY A 289 4.27 -6.22 6.03
CA GLY A 289 2.88 -6.43 5.75
C GLY A 289 2.72 -7.46 4.64
N ILE A 290 1.54 -8.04 4.55
CA ILE A 290 1.19 -8.95 3.47
C ILE A 290 -0.14 -8.50 2.87
N GLY A 291 -0.20 -8.46 1.54
CA GLY A 291 -1.41 -8.16 0.78
C GLY A 291 -1.78 -9.32 -0.13
N CYS A 292 -3.08 -9.59 -0.23
CA CYS A 292 -3.63 -10.51 -1.22
C CYS A 292 -3.99 -9.70 -2.47
N VAL A 293 -3.53 -10.14 -3.63
CA VAL A 293 -3.68 -9.40 -4.88
C VAL A 293 -4.26 -10.26 -5.99
N THR A 294 -5.03 -9.59 -6.86
CA THR A 294 -5.54 -10.13 -8.12
C THR A 294 -4.41 -10.25 -9.15
N PRO A 295 -4.60 -11.02 -10.22
CA PRO A 295 -3.57 -11.20 -11.24
C PRO A 295 -3.21 -9.91 -12.00
N ASP A 296 -4.15 -8.99 -12.17
CA ASP A 296 -3.95 -7.67 -12.80
C ASP A 296 -3.62 -6.57 -11.79
N ARG A 297 -3.59 -6.92 -10.51
CA ARG A 297 -3.32 -6.00 -9.38
C ARG A 297 -4.34 -4.88 -9.22
N PHE A 298 -5.48 -4.96 -9.91
CA PHE A 298 -6.59 -4.04 -9.68
C PHE A 298 -7.48 -4.54 -8.53
N PRO A 299 -8.08 -3.64 -7.77
CA PRO A 299 -9.02 -4.01 -6.73
C PRO A 299 -10.29 -4.63 -7.31
N VAL A 300 -10.94 -5.46 -6.51
CA VAL A 300 -12.24 -6.07 -6.82
C VAL A 300 -13.28 -5.50 -5.87
N PHE A 301 -14.31 -4.86 -6.42
CA PHE A 301 -15.47 -4.33 -5.71
C PHE A 301 -16.71 -4.73 -6.47
N ASP A 302 -17.27 -5.92 -6.17
CA ASP A 302 -18.40 -6.45 -6.94
C ASP A 302 -19.23 -7.46 -6.16
N GLN A 303 -20.43 -7.72 -6.66
CA GLN A 303 -21.35 -8.73 -6.16
C GLN A 303 -21.07 -10.10 -6.81
N TYR A 304 -20.62 -11.07 -6.02
CA TYR A 304 -20.24 -12.41 -6.51
C TYR A 304 -21.27 -13.50 -6.22
N ARG A 305 -22.25 -13.24 -5.35
CA ARG A 305 -23.44 -14.06 -5.10
C ARG A 305 -24.62 -13.13 -4.91
N GLU A 306 -25.83 -13.64 -4.94
CA GLU A 306 -27.08 -12.88 -4.87
C GLU A 306 -27.09 -11.81 -3.75
N ASN A 307 -26.46 -12.11 -2.62
CA ASN A 307 -26.41 -11.21 -1.47
C ASN A 307 -24.99 -11.06 -0.87
N VAL A 308 -23.95 -11.33 -1.68
CA VAL A 308 -22.57 -11.23 -1.21
C VAL A 308 -21.77 -10.28 -2.08
N TYR A 309 -21.31 -9.21 -1.46
CA TYR A 309 -20.39 -8.24 -2.03
C TYR A 309 -18.98 -8.47 -1.52
N ILE A 310 -17.97 -8.44 -2.38
CA ILE A 310 -16.56 -8.64 -2.01
C ILE A 310 -15.80 -7.33 -2.25
N ILE A 311 -15.06 -6.91 -1.23
CA ILE A 311 -14.12 -5.80 -1.30
C ILE A 311 -12.71 -6.39 -1.12
N ALA A 312 -11.93 -6.42 -2.20
CA ALA A 312 -10.54 -6.82 -2.19
C ALA A 312 -9.67 -5.70 -2.79
N ASP A 313 -8.96 -5.00 -1.95
CA ASP A 313 -8.33 -3.72 -2.28
C ASP A 313 -6.91 -3.86 -2.86
N ALA A 314 -6.39 -5.06 -3.07
CA ALA A 314 -5.09 -5.25 -3.70
C ALA A 314 -3.99 -4.31 -3.14
N ASN A 315 -3.90 -4.16 -1.82
CA ASN A 315 -2.86 -3.41 -1.09
C ASN A 315 -2.97 -1.87 -1.14
N HIS A 316 -4.17 -1.32 -1.21
CA HIS A 316 -4.37 0.13 -1.21
C HIS A 316 -5.29 0.61 -0.07
N GLY A 317 -4.99 0.20 1.17
CA GLY A 317 -5.82 0.44 2.36
C GLY A 317 -6.18 1.91 2.66
N TYR A 318 -5.49 2.87 2.08
CA TYR A 318 -5.82 4.30 2.22
C TYR A 318 -7.06 4.73 1.43
N LYS A 319 -7.62 3.89 0.58
CA LYS A 319 -8.90 4.13 -0.11
C LYS A 319 -10.12 3.86 0.77
N MET A 320 -9.93 3.30 1.96
CA MET A 320 -10.98 2.69 2.80
C MET A 320 -12.24 3.55 2.99
N ALA A 321 -12.11 4.86 3.15
CA ALA A 321 -13.27 5.74 3.32
C ALA A 321 -14.08 5.88 2.03
N GLY A 322 -13.41 6.11 0.88
CA GLY A 322 -14.06 6.21 -0.42
C GLY A 322 -14.68 4.90 -0.89
N VAL A 323 -14.03 3.77 -0.61
CA VAL A 323 -14.59 2.44 -0.89
C VAL A 323 -15.83 2.17 -0.04
N GLY A 324 -15.80 2.54 1.24
CA GLY A 324 -16.98 2.40 2.11
C GLY A 324 -18.17 3.23 1.63
N ASP A 325 -17.92 4.45 1.15
CA ASP A 325 -18.94 5.32 0.57
C ASP A 325 -19.54 4.70 -0.71
N LEU A 326 -18.68 4.28 -1.64
CA LEU A 326 -19.09 3.61 -2.88
C LEU A 326 -19.95 2.36 -2.62
N VAL A 327 -19.52 1.47 -1.74
CA VAL A 327 -20.22 0.20 -1.46
C VAL A 327 -21.52 0.41 -0.67
N SER A 328 -21.64 1.51 0.08
CA SER A 328 -22.89 1.80 0.80
C SER A 328 -24.01 2.28 -0.11
N ASP A 329 -23.70 2.72 -1.32
CA ASP A 329 -24.68 3.20 -2.32
C ASP A 329 -25.20 2.06 -3.23
N GLU A 330 -24.54 0.90 -3.23
CA GLU A 330 -24.95 -0.31 -3.96
C GLU A 330 -25.94 -1.18 -3.14
#